data_c443b95e1abadbb4c9a25148ae471475
#
_entry.id   c443b95e1abadbb4c9a25148ae471475
#
_cell.length_a   1.000
_cell.length_b   1.000
_cell.length_c   1.000
_cell.angle_alpha   90.00
_cell.angle_beta   90.00
_cell.angle_gamma   90.00
#
_symmetry.space_group_name_H-M   'P 1'
#
loop_
_entity.id
_entity.type
_entity.pdbx_description
1 polymer ?
#
loop_
_entity_poly.entity_id
_entity_poly.type
_entity_poly.pdbx_seq_one_letter_code
_entity_poly.pdbx_strand_id
1 'polypeptide(L)'
;MTHDLKAERAGLGRRLDVRRGTVDMTHGSGGRASAQLIGELFAKHLTNEWLSQGHDGAVMPPIVKPVAVSCDAHVVKPLFFPGGDIGRLAVTGTV
;
A
#
# COMPACT_ATOMS: atom_id res chain seq x y z
N MET A 1 -8.95 -21.86 9.24
CA MET A 1 -8.78 -21.96 9.06
C MET A 1 -8.57 -21.95 8.59
N THR A 2 -8.67 -21.68 9.03
CA THR A 2 -8.44 -21.74 8.76
C THR A 2 -8.31 -21.45 8.33
N HIS A 3 -8.54 -21.22 8.58
CA HIS A 3 -8.42 -20.91 8.44
C HIS A 3 -8.54 -20.50 8.27
N ASP A 4 -9.05 -20.45 8.09
CA ASP A 4 -9.23 -20.03 8.54
C ASP A 4 -9.39 -19.93 9.47
N LEU A 5 -9.41 -20.12 10.02
CA LEU A 5 -9.53 -20.03 10.97
C LEU A 5 -8.80 -19.67 11.55
N LYS A 6 -8.43 -19.75 11.96
CA LYS A 6 -7.75 -19.14 12.42
C LYS A 6 -7.36 -18.07 12.07
N ALA A 7 -7.33 -18.20 11.49
CA ALA A 7 -7.17 -17.03 11.01
C ALA A 7 -8.27 -16.30 11.18
N GLU A 8 -9.26 -16.73 11.35
CA GLU A 8 -10.20 -16.01 11.60
C GLU A 8 -10.11 -15.53 12.87
N ARG A 9 -9.51 -16.05 13.72
CA ARG A 9 -9.38 -15.62 14.92
C ARG A 9 -8.85 -14.30 14.91
N ALA A 10 -9.30 -13.32 15.63
CA ALA A 10 -8.87 -11.95 15.66
C ALA A 10 -8.83 -11.34 14.28
N GLY A 11 -9.67 -11.83 13.44
CA GLY A 11 -9.72 -11.32 12.09
C GLY A 11 -8.57 -11.73 11.21
N LEU A 12 -7.70 -12.61 11.71
CA LEU A 12 -6.56 -12.95 10.95
C LEU A 12 -6.87 -13.71 9.73
N GLY A 13 -7.94 -14.44 9.71
CA GLY A 13 -8.30 -15.20 8.55
C GLY A 13 -9.12 -14.47 7.52
N ARG A 14 -9.51 -13.26 7.82
CA ARG A 14 -10.35 -12.54 6.88
C ARG A 14 -9.52 -11.87 5.83
N ARG A 15 -9.99 -11.92 4.62
CA ARG A 15 -9.38 -11.18 3.53
C ARG A 15 -9.91 -9.76 3.50
N LEU A 16 -9.19 -8.87 2.85
CA LEU A 16 -9.65 -7.51 2.69
C LEU A 16 -10.91 -7.45 1.84
N ASP A 17 -11.85 -6.62 2.24
CA ASP A 17 -13.00 -6.31 1.41
C ASP A 17 -12.72 -4.99 0.70
N VAL A 18 -12.18 -5.07 -0.51
CA VAL A 18 -11.76 -3.88 -1.25
C VAL A 18 -12.94 -3.05 -1.75
N ARG A 19 -14.16 -3.60 -1.69
CA ARG A 19 -15.32 -2.85 -2.15
C ARG A 19 -15.98 -2.06 -1.04
N ARG A 20 -16.03 -2.64 0.17
CA ARG A 20 -16.77 -2.06 1.29
C ARG A 20 -15.88 -1.66 2.44
N GLY A 21 -14.68 -2.16 2.47
CA GLY A 21 -13.76 -1.84 3.55
C GLY A 21 -13.37 -0.37 3.56
N THR A 22 -12.97 0.11 4.72
CA THR A 22 -12.49 1.47 4.87
C THR A 22 -11.14 1.45 5.56
N VAL A 23 -10.33 2.44 5.26
CA VAL A 23 -9.05 2.63 5.93
C VAL A 23 -9.30 3.44 7.19
N ASP A 24 -8.70 3.01 8.29
CA ASP A 24 -8.81 3.73 9.55
C ASP A 24 -7.45 3.83 10.23
N MET A 25 -7.41 4.31 11.46
CA MET A 25 -6.14 4.55 12.15
C MET A 25 -5.33 3.27 12.38
N THR A 26 -5.97 2.11 12.43
CA THR A 26 -5.24 0.86 12.62
C THR A 26 -4.36 0.52 11.42
N HIS A 27 -4.70 1.00 10.24
CA HIS A 27 -3.93 0.75 9.04
C HIS A 27 -2.62 1.56 9.00
N GLY A 28 -2.50 2.56 9.84
CA GLY A 28 -1.28 3.35 9.93
C GLY A 28 -0.38 3.00 11.10
N SER A 29 -0.78 2.04 11.95
CA SER A 29 -0.05 1.76 13.18
C SER A 29 1.09 0.77 13.03
N GLY A 30 1.29 0.21 11.85
CA GLY A 30 2.37 -0.73 11.62
C GLY A 30 2.10 -2.15 12.07
N GLY A 31 0.87 -2.45 12.46
CA GLY A 31 0.51 -3.77 12.94
C GLY A 31 -0.09 -4.65 11.86
N ARG A 32 -0.98 -5.54 12.30
CA ARG A 32 -1.55 -6.54 11.42
C ARG A 32 -2.42 -5.97 10.33
N ALA A 33 -3.20 -4.93 10.63
CA ALA A 33 -4.04 -4.29 9.63
C ALA A 33 -3.20 -3.61 8.55
N SER A 34 -2.07 -2.99 8.95
CA SER A 34 -1.15 -2.41 7.98
C SER A 34 -0.55 -3.48 7.09
N ALA A 35 -0.11 -4.59 7.67
CA ALA A 35 0.50 -5.69 6.92
C ALA A 35 -0.50 -6.31 5.95
N GLN A 36 -1.74 -6.45 6.35
CA GLN A 36 -2.77 -7.00 5.48
C GLN A 36 -3.07 -6.04 4.31
N LEU A 37 -3.17 -4.75 4.58
CA LEU A 37 -3.41 -3.76 3.54
C LEU A 37 -2.28 -3.77 2.52
N ILE A 38 -1.04 -3.80 2.99
CA ILE A 38 0.11 -3.84 2.10
C ILE A 38 0.13 -5.14 1.30
N GLY A 39 -0.05 -6.27 1.95
CA GLY A 39 0.06 -7.57 1.29
C GLY A 39 -1.06 -7.88 0.33
N GLU A 40 -2.30 -7.54 0.69
CA GLU A 40 -3.45 -7.91 -0.13
C GLU A 40 -3.87 -6.84 -1.12
N LEU A 41 -3.50 -5.60 -0.92
CA LEU A 41 -3.89 -4.55 -1.84
C LEU A 41 -2.68 -3.94 -2.55
N PHE A 42 -1.78 -3.32 -1.81
CA PHE A 42 -0.69 -2.59 -2.45
C PHE A 42 0.28 -3.51 -3.18
N ALA A 43 0.72 -4.59 -2.55
CA ALA A 43 1.65 -5.51 -3.18
C ALA A 43 1.06 -6.17 -4.42
N LYS A 44 -0.25 -6.35 -4.43
CA LYS A 44 -0.92 -6.95 -5.58
C LYS A 44 -0.88 -6.04 -6.80
N HIS A 45 -1.01 -4.73 -6.60
CA HIS A 45 -1.11 -3.78 -7.69
C HIS A 45 0.19 -3.06 -8.02
N LEU A 46 1.15 -3.07 -7.10
CA LEU A 46 2.42 -2.34 -7.24
C LEU A 46 3.61 -3.29 -7.23
N THR A 47 3.45 -4.45 -7.84
CA THR A 47 4.49 -5.49 -7.82
C THR A 47 5.66 -5.13 -8.70
N ASN A 48 6.87 -5.26 -8.16
CA ASN A 48 8.10 -5.23 -8.92
C ASN A 48 9.20 -5.88 -8.09
N GLU A 49 10.39 -6.07 -8.67
CA GLU A 49 11.44 -6.83 -8.00
C GLU A 49 11.96 -6.14 -6.74
N TRP A 50 11.87 -4.83 -6.64
CA TRP A 50 12.34 -4.13 -5.44
C TRP A 50 11.31 -4.17 -4.33
N LEU A 51 10.04 -3.94 -4.64
CA LEU A 51 8.99 -4.04 -3.64
C LEU A 51 8.82 -5.46 -3.14
N SER A 52 9.06 -6.45 -3.98
CA SER A 52 8.92 -7.84 -3.59
C SER A 52 9.98 -8.31 -2.60
N GLN A 53 11.02 -7.52 -2.36
CA GLN A 53 11.99 -7.81 -1.32
C GLN A 53 11.37 -7.74 0.08
N GLY A 54 10.30 -6.96 0.24
CA GLY A 54 9.50 -7.02 1.46
C GLY A 54 10.09 -6.34 2.68
N HIS A 55 11.02 -5.40 2.52
CA HIS A 55 11.58 -4.66 3.65
C HIS A 55 11.61 -3.17 3.35
N ASP A 56 12.03 -2.38 4.32
CA ASP A 56 11.92 -0.93 4.25
C ASP A 56 12.70 -0.29 3.12
N GLY A 57 13.76 -0.90 2.72
CA GLY A 57 14.56 -0.39 1.62
C GLY A 57 14.55 -1.35 0.46
N ALA A 58 15.07 -0.92 -0.66
CA ALA A 58 15.26 -1.76 -1.82
C ALA A 58 16.74 -1.82 -2.17
N VAL A 59 17.25 -3.02 -2.42
CA VAL A 59 18.64 -3.19 -2.82
C VAL A 59 18.66 -3.31 -4.34
N MET A 60 19.33 -2.37 -4.97
CA MET A 60 19.42 -2.30 -6.42
C MET A 60 20.84 -2.53 -6.89
N PRO A 61 21.02 -2.92 -8.15
CA PRO A 61 22.37 -3.01 -8.72
C PRO A 61 23.07 -1.65 -8.65
N PRO A 62 24.42 -1.61 -8.69
CA PRO A 62 25.12 -0.34 -8.69
C PRO A 62 24.66 0.56 -9.84
N ILE A 63 24.58 1.86 -9.55
CA ILE A 63 24.16 2.84 -10.53
C ILE A 63 25.36 3.75 -10.80
N VAL A 64 25.76 3.82 -12.06
CA VAL A 64 26.98 4.56 -12.43
C VAL A 64 26.71 5.93 -13.03
N LYS A 65 25.43 6.26 -13.24
CA LYS A 65 25.04 7.58 -13.77
C LYS A 65 24.28 8.34 -12.70
N PRO A 66 24.25 9.66 -12.77
CA PRO A 66 23.48 10.44 -11.81
C PRO A 66 22.03 10.02 -11.78
N VAL A 67 21.46 9.93 -10.59
CA VAL A 67 20.07 9.53 -10.37
C VAL A 67 19.42 10.53 -9.43
N ALA A 68 18.22 10.93 -9.74
CA ALA A 68 17.41 11.75 -8.85
C ALA A 68 16.26 10.92 -8.32
N VAL A 69 16.03 11.00 -7.02
CA VAL A 69 14.93 10.32 -6.38
C VAL A 69 14.11 11.36 -5.65
N SER A 70 12.79 11.30 -5.82
CA SER A 70 11.91 12.19 -5.09
C SER A 70 10.77 11.39 -4.48
N CYS A 71 10.22 11.91 -3.41
CA CYS A 71 9.11 11.31 -2.72
C CYS A 71 8.20 12.44 -2.26
N ASP A 72 6.92 12.27 -2.44
CA ASP A 72 5.97 13.32 -2.08
C ASP A 72 4.69 12.69 -1.54
N ALA A 73 3.96 13.45 -0.75
CA ALA A 73 2.70 13.04 -0.21
C ALA A 73 1.63 14.06 -0.55
N HIS A 74 0.41 13.59 -0.74
CA HIS A 74 -0.69 14.45 -1.15
C HIS A 74 -1.87 14.29 -0.21
N VAL A 75 -2.47 15.40 0.14
CA VAL A 75 -3.67 15.43 0.95
C VAL A 75 -4.72 16.22 0.18
N VAL A 76 -5.87 15.62 -0.01
CA VAL A 76 -6.96 16.29 -0.72
C VAL A 76 -8.29 15.84 -0.14
N LYS A 77 -9.24 16.75 -0.11
CA LYS A 77 -10.58 16.47 0.37
C LYS A 77 -11.57 17.19 -0.55
N PRO A 78 -12.56 16.47 -1.11
CA PRO A 78 -12.81 15.04 -0.91
C PRO A 78 -11.83 14.17 -1.68
N LEU A 79 -11.84 12.86 -1.38
CA LEU A 79 -10.92 11.92 -2.02
C LEU A 79 -11.22 11.73 -3.51
N PHE A 80 -12.50 11.87 -3.89
CA PHE A 80 -12.92 11.85 -5.26
C PHE A 80 -13.44 13.23 -5.63
N PHE A 81 -12.99 13.78 -6.72
CA PHE A 81 -13.35 15.14 -7.11
C PHE A 81 -13.49 15.24 -8.63
N PRO A 82 -14.12 16.31 -9.15
CA PRO A 82 -14.25 16.48 -10.59
C PRO A 82 -12.88 16.43 -11.25
N GLY A 83 -12.72 15.55 -12.22
CA GLY A 83 -11.47 15.42 -12.95
C GLY A 83 -10.48 14.43 -12.37
N GLY A 84 -10.77 13.82 -11.21
CA GLY A 84 -9.81 12.87 -10.67
C GLY A 84 -10.13 12.33 -9.29
N ASP A 85 -9.10 11.81 -8.64
CA ASP A 85 -9.16 11.30 -7.29
C ASP A 85 -7.77 11.38 -6.68
N ILE A 86 -7.66 11.08 -5.39
CA ILE A 86 -6.38 11.20 -4.70
C ILE A 86 -5.32 10.24 -5.26
N GLY A 87 -5.73 9.08 -5.75
CA GLY A 87 -4.77 8.14 -6.35
C GLY A 87 -4.14 8.70 -7.61
N ARG A 88 -4.93 9.34 -8.46
CA ARG A 88 -4.39 9.99 -9.66
C ARG A 88 -3.50 11.17 -9.30
N LEU A 89 -3.92 11.94 -8.30
CA LEU A 89 -3.11 13.06 -7.82
C LEU A 89 -1.76 12.59 -7.30
N ALA A 90 -1.74 11.47 -6.56
CA ALA A 90 -0.50 10.94 -6.01
C ALA A 90 0.50 10.62 -7.13
N VAL A 91 0.04 10.08 -8.23
CA VAL A 91 0.91 9.76 -9.36
C VAL A 91 1.30 11.02 -10.14
N THR A 92 0.32 11.80 -10.57
CA THR A 92 0.61 12.94 -11.43
C THR A 92 1.28 14.10 -10.70
N GLY A 93 1.02 14.23 -9.40
CA GLY A 93 1.61 15.30 -8.60
C GLY A 93 3.06 15.05 -8.22
N THR A 94 3.49 13.78 -8.23
CA THR A 94 4.87 13.41 -7.84
C THR A 94 5.81 13.34 -9.05
N VAL A 95 5.27 13.04 -10.20
CA VAL A 95 6.08 12.86 -11.42
C VAL A 95 6.65 14.18 -11.97
#